data_a0940bdf000dea9ee1064fc1abebff56
#
_entry.id   a0940bdf000dea9ee1064fc1abebff56
#
_cell.length_a   1.000
_cell.length_b   1.000
_cell.length_c   1.000
_cell.angle_alpha   90.00
_cell.angle_beta   90.00
_cell.angle_gamma   90.00
#
_symmetry.space_group_name_H-M   'P 1'
#
loop_
_entity.id
_entity.type
_entity.pdbx_description
1 polymer ?
#
loop_
_entity_poly.entity_id
_entity_poly.type
_entity_poly.pdbx_seq_one_letter_code
_entity_poly.pdbx_strand_id
1 'polypeptide(L)'
;MRVLVTVGIFPPDIGGPATFVPKIAKYFQDELNYEIEILTLSDNKNSNINDDFSVKRIDRNLPIIYRWLKTIFTIYKLGKNKDLIFVNGLGTETTIANIFLKKKIIRKIVGDPVWERAYSKAKISESFDEFQVKNYGFSISLQKKVRSFSIKKSDIVVTPSQHLKNFILNLGFKNKIEIINNGVFIPEENTNIFTNDQINITIVSRLVSHKNIEKIIKAISDLNSPLINLNIIGDGPELNQLQKISLESNNKDNIIFHGKLNRDEIDHIFLNSDIYIQASNYEGLPHSLLEAMSYGIPVLCTPVGECKEILGNEDRGYILDLPVSKNNIKSKISEIIGEKDIANKKGERGKDFINEKYNLTNSFNLYKNLFTRLLEEEYK
;
A
#
# COMPACT_ATOMS: atom_id res chain seq x y z
N MET A 1 -13.09 -9.54 -23.16
CA MET A 1 -12.33 -8.25 -23.34
C MET A 1 -10.82 -8.51 -23.21
N ARG A 2 -10.00 -7.85 -24.02
CA ARG A 2 -8.54 -7.97 -23.99
C ARG A 2 -7.94 -6.74 -23.32
N VAL A 3 -7.29 -6.92 -22.16
CA VAL A 3 -6.76 -5.83 -21.35
C VAL A 3 -5.23 -5.89 -21.29
N LEU A 4 -4.59 -4.74 -21.55
CA LEU A 4 -3.18 -4.57 -21.24
C LEU A 4 -3.05 -3.91 -19.85
N VAL A 5 -2.35 -4.58 -18.94
CA VAL A 5 -2.02 -4.02 -17.63
C VAL A 5 -0.57 -3.53 -17.64
N THR A 6 -0.34 -2.25 -17.33
CA THR A 6 1.00 -1.70 -17.18
C THR A 6 1.30 -1.44 -15.70
N VAL A 7 2.40 -2.00 -15.19
CA VAL A 7 2.78 -1.92 -13.79
C VAL A 7 4.29 -1.73 -13.63
N GLY A 8 4.73 -0.99 -12.62
CA GLY A 8 6.15 -0.74 -12.39
C GLY A 8 6.90 -1.88 -11.70
N ILE A 9 6.18 -2.65 -10.88
CA ILE A 9 6.66 -3.81 -10.12
C ILE A 9 5.61 -4.92 -10.15
N PHE A 10 6.05 -6.16 -10.35
CA PHE A 10 5.21 -7.37 -10.39
C PHE A 10 6.00 -8.52 -9.75
N PRO A 11 5.37 -9.58 -9.22
CA PRO A 11 6.14 -10.69 -8.64
C PRO A 11 7.32 -11.16 -9.53
N PRO A 12 8.49 -11.43 -8.93
CA PRO A 12 8.79 -11.58 -7.51
C PRO A 12 9.10 -10.27 -6.76
N ASP A 13 8.92 -9.09 -7.38
CA ASP A 13 9.06 -7.82 -6.67
C ASP A 13 8.03 -7.74 -5.51
N ILE A 14 8.37 -6.99 -4.44
CA ILE A 14 7.51 -6.79 -3.28
C ILE A 14 6.99 -5.35 -3.26
N GLY A 15 5.68 -5.19 -3.02
CA GLY A 15 5.03 -3.88 -2.88
C GLY A 15 3.57 -3.89 -3.30
N GLY A 16 2.86 -2.82 -3.00
CA GLY A 16 1.41 -2.71 -3.24
C GLY A 16 0.96 -3.11 -4.65
N PRO A 17 1.57 -2.58 -5.73
CA PRO A 17 1.22 -3.01 -7.09
C PRO A 17 1.51 -4.49 -7.36
N ALA A 18 2.61 -5.03 -6.84
CA ALA A 18 2.99 -6.43 -7.02
C ALA A 18 2.05 -7.39 -6.27
N THR A 19 1.37 -6.92 -5.22
CA THR A 19 0.35 -7.69 -4.50
C THR A 19 -1.04 -7.53 -5.14
N PHE A 20 -1.39 -6.32 -5.57
CA PHE A 20 -2.74 -6.01 -6.08
C PHE A 20 -2.96 -6.53 -7.51
N VAL A 21 -1.98 -6.31 -8.42
CA VAL A 21 -2.18 -6.61 -9.86
C VAL A 21 -2.42 -8.10 -10.13
N PRO A 22 -1.68 -9.07 -9.54
CA PRO A 22 -1.97 -10.48 -9.74
C PRO A 22 -3.39 -10.86 -9.30
N LYS A 23 -3.83 -10.37 -8.13
CA LYS A 23 -5.15 -10.68 -7.57
C LYS A 23 -6.29 -10.18 -8.45
N ILE A 24 -6.23 -8.92 -8.91
CA ILE A 24 -7.27 -8.35 -9.76
C ILE A 24 -7.21 -8.94 -11.18
N ALA A 25 -6.03 -9.27 -11.71
CA ALA A 25 -5.88 -9.90 -13.00
C ALA A 25 -6.51 -11.30 -12.97
N LYS A 26 -6.25 -12.08 -11.92
CA LYS A 26 -6.85 -13.40 -11.73
C LYS A 26 -8.38 -13.30 -11.62
N TYR A 27 -8.89 -12.37 -10.82
CA TYR A 27 -10.34 -12.13 -10.72
C TYR A 27 -10.96 -11.80 -12.10
N PHE A 28 -10.31 -10.98 -12.91
CA PHE A 28 -10.80 -10.65 -14.24
C PHE A 28 -10.76 -11.83 -15.22
N GLN A 29 -9.77 -12.72 -15.10
CA GLN A 29 -9.72 -13.94 -15.91
C GLN A 29 -10.79 -14.93 -15.47
N ASP A 30 -10.87 -15.24 -14.19
CA ASP A 30 -11.70 -16.32 -13.66
C ASP A 30 -13.19 -15.95 -13.70
N GLU A 31 -13.53 -14.71 -13.30
CA GLU A 31 -14.93 -14.27 -13.15
C GLU A 31 -15.50 -13.59 -14.41
N LEU A 32 -14.65 -12.96 -15.24
CA LEU A 32 -15.10 -12.17 -16.37
C LEU A 32 -14.64 -12.71 -17.73
N ASN A 33 -13.84 -13.76 -17.75
CA ASN A 33 -13.23 -14.34 -18.95
C ASN A 33 -12.46 -13.26 -19.78
N TYR A 34 -11.73 -12.35 -19.10
CA TYR A 34 -10.92 -11.37 -19.79
C TYR A 34 -9.54 -11.93 -20.11
N GLU A 35 -9.04 -11.61 -21.30
CA GLU A 35 -7.66 -11.90 -21.69
C GLU A 35 -6.72 -10.81 -21.14
N ILE A 36 -5.95 -11.14 -20.12
CA ILE A 36 -5.04 -10.20 -19.45
C ILE A 36 -3.60 -10.42 -19.94
N GLU A 37 -2.96 -9.34 -20.35
CA GLU A 37 -1.53 -9.30 -20.63
C GLU A 37 -0.87 -8.21 -19.77
N ILE A 38 0.24 -8.55 -19.10
CA ILE A 38 0.90 -7.66 -18.13
C ILE A 38 2.25 -7.22 -18.67
N LEU A 39 2.54 -5.92 -18.63
CA LEU A 39 3.86 -5.37 -18.88
C LEU A 39 4.44 -4.79 -17.59
N THR A 40 5.65 -5.23 -17.23
CA THR A 40 6.34 -4.79 -16.02
C THR A 40 7.84 -4.54 -16.25
N LEU A 41 8.47 -3.85 -15.29
CA LEU A 41 9.93 -3.80 -15.17
C LEU A 41 10.38 -4.91 -14.21
N SER A 42 11.56 -5.52 -14.48
CA SER A 42 12.12 -6.57 -13.63
C SER A 42 13.66 -6.49 -13.62
N ASP A 43 14.27 -6.86 -12.51
CA ASP A 43 15.72 -6.98 -12.41
C ASP A 43 16.25 -8.28 -13.05
N ASN A 44 15.39 -9.30 -13.21
CA ASN A 44 15.69 -10.57 -13.82
C ASN A 44 15.13 -10.67 -15.24
N LYS A 45 16.02 -10.77 -16.24
CA LYS A 45 15.62 -10.96 -17.65
C LYS A 45 14.98 -12.33 -17.96
N ASN A 46 15.38 -13.35 -17.21
CA ASN A 46 15.12 -14.77 -17.50
C ASN A 46 14.38 -15.46 -16.34
N SER A 47 13.50 -14.77 -15.65
CA SER A 47 12.66 -15.47 -14.69
C SER A 47 11.71 -16.39 -15.47
N ASN A 48 12.04 -17.69 -15.55
CA ASN A 48 11.07 -18.75 -15.76
C ASN A 48 10.14 -18.82 -14.55
N ILE A 49 9.51 -17.67 -14.24
CA ILE A 49 8.45 -17.60 -13.27
C ILE A 49 7.27 -18.17 -14.02
N ASN A 50 6.72 -19.24 -13.48
CA ASN A 50 5.47 -19.80 -13.96
C ASN A 50 4.38 -18.78 -13.57
N ASP A 51 4.19 -17.79 -14.43
CA ASP A 51 3.13 -16.80 -14.23
C ASP A 51 1.82 -17.40 -14.73
N ASP A 52 0.76 -17.26 -13.94
CA ASP A 52 -0.61 -17.60 -14.38
C ASP A 52 -1.10 -16.68 -15.53
N PHE A 53 -0.27 -15.72 -15.94
CA PHE A 53 -0.59 -14.67 -16.91
C PHE A 53 0.46 -14.57 -18.01
N SER A 54 0.09 -13.99 -19.15
CA SER A 54 1.06 -13.50 -20.13
C SER A 54 1.78 -12.27 -19.60
N VAL A 55 3.03 -12.43 -19.11
CA VAL A 55 3.82 -11.34 -18.52
C VAL A 55 5.02 -10.99 -19.39
N LYS A 56 5.05 -9.74 -19.87
CA LYS A 56 6.22 -9.18 -20.56
C LYS A 56 7.06 -8.37 -19.60
N ARG A 57 8.32 -8.79 -19.39
CA ARG A 57 9.29 -8.12 -18.50
C ARG A 57 10.30 -7.33 -19.29
N ILE A 58 10.56 -6.09 -18.86
CA ILE A 58 11.63 -5.23 -19.38
C ILE A 58 12.67 -5.07 -18.29
N ASP A 59 13.94 -5.27 -18.63
CA ASP A 59 15.06 -5.14 -17.71
C ASP A 59 15.13 -3.71 -17.12
N ARG A 60 15.03 -3.64 -15.79
CA ARG A 60 15.06 -2.38 -15.01
C ARG A 60 16.44 -1.73 -15.05
N ASN A 61 17.50 -2.50 -15.25
CA ASN A 61 18.91 -2.06 -15.23
C ASN A 61 19.38 -1.45 -16.57
N LEU A 62 18.55 -1.46 -17.60
CA LEU A 62 18.86 -0.78 -18.88
C LEU A 62 19.06 0.72 -18.66
N PRO A 63 19.92 1.38 -19.46
CA PRO A 63 20.06 2.83 -19.47
C PRO A 63 18.71 3.52 -19.56
N ILE A 64 18.47 4.54 -18.73
CA ILE A 64 17.14 5.13 -18.49
C ILE A 64 16.43 5.50 -19.81
N ILE A 65 17.11 6.18 -20.73
CA ILE A 65 16.51 6.62 -22.01
C ILE A 65 16.12 5.42 -22.87
N TYR A 66 17.03 4.43 -22.99
CA TYR A 66 16.77 3.23 -23.77
C TYR A 66 15.64 2.40 -23.18
N ARG A 67 15.62 2.20 -21.86
CA ARG A 67 14.54 1.52 -21.15
C ARG A 67 13.20 2.21 -21.39
N TRP A 68 13.18 3.54 -21.29
CA TRP A 68 11.97 4.34 -21.49
C TRP A 68 11.41 4.19 -22.90
N LEU A 69 12.25 4.34 -23.94
CA LEU A 69 11.87 4.13 -25.34
C LEU A 69 11.40 2.69 -25.61
N LYS A 70 12.13 1.69 -25.08
CA LYS A 70 11.77 0.29 -25.20
C LYS A 70 10.42 -0.01 -24.54
N THR A 71 10.14 0.59 -23.37
CA THR A 71 8.86 0.44 -22.66
C THR A 71 7.72 1.02 -23.49
N ILE A 72 7.87 2.25 -24.01
CA ILE A 72 6.86 2.89 -24.89
C ILE A 72 6.58 2.03 -26.11
N PHE A 73 7.63 1.58 -26.81
CA PHE A 73 7.48 0.75 -28.01
C PHE A 73 6.81 -0.59 -27.68
N THR A 74 7.15 -1.22 -26.55
CA THR A 74 6.52 -2.48 -26.14
C THR A 74 5.05 -2.27 -25.80
N ILE A 75 4.69 -1.20 -25.08
CA ILE A 75 3.29 -0.84 -24.80
C ILE A 75 2.52 -0.64 -26.12
N TYR A 76 3.12 0.09 -27.05
CA TYR A 76 2.51 0.30 -28.38
C TYR A 76 2.27 -1.01 -29.12
N LYS A 77 3.26 -1.92 -29.14
CA LYS A 77 3.14 -3.21 -29.80
C LYS A 77 2.04 -4.08 -29.20
N LEU A 78 2.04 -4.22 -27.85
CA LEU A 78 1.07 -5.04 -27.11
C LEU A 78 -0.34 -4.41 -27.15
N GLY A 79 -0.44 -3.10 -27.05
CA GLY A 79 -1.71 -2.38 -26.99
C GLY A 79 -2.52 -2.37 -28.30
N LYS A 80 -1.90 -2.67 -29.45
CA LYS A 80 -2.61 -2.68 -30.74
C LYS A 80 -3.85 -3.57 -30.76
N ASN A 81 -3.74 -4.76 -30.19
CA ASN A 81 -4.78 -5.77 -30.18
C ASN A 81 -5.56 -5.83 -28.84
N LYS A 82 -5.46 -4.79 -28.03
CA LYS A 82 -6.19 -4.69 -26.76
C LYS A 82 -7.35 -3.73 -26.88
N ASP A 83 -8.35 -3.97 -26.04
CA ASP A 83 -9.57 -3.15 -26.01
C ASP A 83 -9.40 -2.00 -25.01
N LEU A 84 -8.64 -2.23 -23.91
CA LEU A 84 -8.44 -1.31 -22.80
C LEU A 84 -7.00 -1.39 -22.27
N ILE A 85 -6.50 -0.29 -21.69
CA ILE A 85 -5.24 -0.26 -20.92
C ILE A 85 -5.54 0.09 -19.46
N PHE A 86 -5.22 -0.83 -18.55
CA PHE A 86 -5.27 -0.59 -17.11
C PHE A 86 -3.87 -0.23 -16.58
N VAL A 87 -3.73 1.00 -16.06
CA VAL A 87 -2.45 1.58 -15.66
C VAL A 87 -2.31 1.58 -14.15
N ASN A 88 -1.46 0.73 -13.60
CA ASN A 88 -1.06 0.74 -12.19
C ASN A 88 0.46 0.97 -12.03
N GLY A 89 1.05 1.71 -12.93
CA GLY A 89 2.47 2.06 -13.06
C GLY A 89 2.82 2.35 -14.51
N LEU A 90 4.05 2.79 -14.77
CA LEU A 90 4.52 3.16 -16.13
C LEU A 90 3.61 4.18 -16.82
N GLY A 91 3.06 5.09 -16.03
CA GLY A 91 1.97 5.96 -16.48
C GLY A 91 2.36 6.93 -17.60
N THR A 92 3.58 7.47 -17.58
CA THR A 92 4.08 8.39 -18.60
C THR A 92 4.32 7.66 -19.92
N GLU A 93 4.98 6.51 -19.85
CA GLU A 93 5.28 5.63 -20.99
C GLU A 93 3.98 5.17 -21.67
N THR A 94 3.00 4.77 -20.87
CA THR A 94 1.68 4.38 -21.37
C THR A 94 0.96 5.54 -22.04
N THR A 95 1.00 6.73 -21.43
CA THR A 95 0.36 7.91 -22.01
C THR A 95 0.94 8.24 -23.39
N ILE A 96 2.28 8.18 -23.54
CA ILE A 96 2.93 8.48 -24.81
C ILE A 96 2.60 7.40 -25.86
N ALA A 97 2.66 6.13 -25.50
CA ALA A 97 2.27 5.05 -26.41
C ALA A 97 0.80 5.19 -26.86
N ASN A 98 -0.06 5.63 -25.95
CA ASN A 98 -1.50 5.77 -26.22
C ASN A 98 -1.87 6.96 -27.10
N ILE A 99 -0.99 7.92 -27.32
CA ILE A 99 -1.19 8.97 -28.34
C ILE A 99 -1.44 8.33 -29.73
N PHE A 100 -0.76 7.21 -30.00
CA PHE A 100 -0.87 6.49 -31.27
C PHE A 100 -1.91 5.37 -31.21
N LEU A 101 -2.14 4.76 -30.04
CA LEU A 101 -3.07 3.64 -29.86
C LEU A 101 -4.52 4.09 -29.76
N LYS A 102 -4.75 5.26 -29.14
CA LYS A 102 -6.08 5.84 -28.85
C LYS A 102 -7.03 4.88 -28.10
N LYS A 103 -6.47 4.06 -27.20
CA LYS A 103 -7.25 3.14 -26.35
C LYS A 103 -7.76 3.84 -25.11
N LYS A 104 -8.86 3.35 -24.54
CA LYS A 104 -9.34 3.81 -23.23
C LYS A 104 -8.33 3.48 -22.15
N ILE A 105 -8.07 4.43 -21.25
CA ILE A 105 -7.17 4.29 -20.11
C ILE A 105 -7.94 4.41 -18.82
N ILE A 106 -7.93 3.33 -18.03
CA ILE A 106 -8.23 3.38 -16.59
C ILE A 106 -6.90 3.43 -15.84
N ARG A 107 -6.72 4.45 -15.01
CA ARG A 107 -5.49 4.64 -14.24
C ARG A 107 -5.75 4.54 -12.76
N LYS A 108 -5.06 3.62 -12.09
CA LYS A 108 -5.03 3.55 -10.63
C LYS A 108 -3.93 4.43 -10.07
N ILE A 109 -4.28 5.31 -9.13
CA ILE A 109 -3.35 6.22 -8.44
C ILE A 109 -3.48 6.00 -6.95
N VAL A 110 -2.40 5.55 -6.32
CA VAL A 110 -2.33 5.22 -4.89
C VAL A 110 -1.37 6.13 -4.11
N GLY A 111 -0.72 7.08 -4.79
CA GLY A 111 0.23 8.03 -4.22
C GLY A 111 0.80 8.97 -5.29
N ASP A 112 1.77 9.80 -4.92
CA ASP A 112 2.52 10.66 -5.83
C ASP A 112 3.97 10.18 -6.00
N PRO A 113 4.31 9.52 -7.11
CA PRO A 113 5.67 9.01 -7.32
C PRO A 113 6.74 10.11 -7.42
N VAL A 114 6.35 11.36 -7.63
CA VAL A 114 7.30 12.50 -7.63
C VAL A 114 7.66 12.86 -6.20
N TRP A 115 6.67 12.96 -5.33
CA TRP A 115 6.87 13.20 -3.90
C TRP A 115 7.64 12.06 -3.25
N GLU A 116 7.21 10.81 -3.42
CA GLU A 116 7.84 9.63 -2.85
C GLU A 116 9.33 9.53 -3.21
N ARG A 117 9.66 9.81 -4.48
CA ARG A 117 11.04 9.77 -4.98
C ARG A 117 11.89 10.92 -4.45
N ALA A 118 11.31 12.11 -4.28
CA ALA A 118 12.01 13.26 -3.74
C ALA A 118 12.24 13.10 -2.23
N TYR A 119 11.24 12.61 -1.50
CA TYR A 119 11.29 12.34 -0.07
C TYR A 119 12.29 11.21 0.27
N SER A 120 12.22 10.08 -0.44
CA SER A 120 13.11 8.94 -0.21
C SER A 120 14.60 9.23 -0.48
N LYS A 121 14.88 10.25 -1.30
CA LYS A 121 16.26 10.73 -1.58
C LYS A 121 16.70 11.88 -0.67
N ALA A 122 15.96 12.15 0.40
CA ALA A 122 16.19 13.28 1.32
C ALA A 122 16.35 14.65 0.62
N LYS A 123 15.69 14.82 -0.55
CA LYS A 123 15.69 16.09 -1.27
C LYS A 123 14.66 17.08 -0.73
N ILE A 124 13.69 16.57 0.00
CA ILE A 124 12.59 17.30 0.62
C ILE A 124 12.27 16.68 1.98
N SER A 125 11.71 17.49 2.89
CA SER A 125 11.19 17.07 4.19
C SER A 125 9.71 17.38 4.35
N GLU A 126 9.12 18.05 3.38
CA GLU A 126 7.74 18.49 3.39
C GLU A 126 6.77 17.31 3.32
N SER A 127 5.62 17.48 3.97
CA SER A 127 4.49 16.57 3.88
C SER A 127 3.99 16.45 2.43
N PHE A 128 3.15 15.45 2.19
CA PHE A 128 2.54 15.24 0.87
C PHE A 128 1.81 16.49 0.36
N ASP A 129 0.99 17.12 1.22
CA ASP A 129 0.15 18.26 0.84
C ASP A 129 0.98 19.54 0.63
N GLU A 130 1.92 19.83 1.52
CA GLU A 130 2.86 20.96 1.38
C GLU A 130 3.68 20.84 0.09
N PHE A 131 4.12 19.62 -0.26
CA PHE A 131 4.83 19.38 -1.51
C PHE A 131 4.01 19.77 -2.73
N GLN A 132 2.68 19.57 -2.73
CA GLN A 132 1.86 19.87 -3.90
C GLN A 132 1.82 21.38 -4.21
N VAL A 133 1.81 22.23 -3.17
CA VAL A 133 1.69 23.70 -3.32
C VAL A 133 3.03 24.42 -3.41
N LYS A 134 4.11 23.83 -2.86
CA LYS A 134 5.43 24.44 -2.83
C LYS A 134 6.13 24.38 -4.19
N ASN A 135 6.84 25.45 -4.54
CA ASN A 135 7.67 25.52 -5.71
C ASN A 135 9.05 24.90 -5.46
N TYR A 136 9.53 24.13 -6.40
CA TYR A 136 10.84 23.48 -6.38
C TYR A 136 11.64 23.86 -7.63
N GLY A 137 12.94 23.54 -7.63
CA GLY A 137 13.80 23.74 -8.79
C GLY A 137 13.27 23.03 -10.05
N PHE A 138 13.86 23.39 -11.19
CA PHE A 138 13.40 22.97 -12.54
C PHE A 138 13.11 21.48 -12.68
N SER A 139 13.98 20.62 -12.13
CA SER A 139 13.85 19.15 -12.25
C SER A 139 12.55 18.62 -11.61
N ILE A 140 12.25 19.01 -10.37
CA ILE A 140 11.02 18.56 -9.68
C ILE A 140 9.79 19.17 -10.34
N SER A 141 9.85 20.47 -10.71
CA SER A 141 8.75 21.14 -11.39
C SER A 141 8.41 20.50 -12.74
N LEU A 142 9.41 20.10 -13.52
CA LEU A 142 9.21 19.35 -14.75
C LEU A 142 8.56 18.00 -14.50
N GLN A 143 9.03 17.24 -13.48
CA GLN A 143 8.44 15.95 -13.12
C GLN A 143 6.97 16.10 -12.69
N LYS A 144 6.62 17.13 -11.90
CA LYS A 144 5.24 17.46 -11.54
C LYS A 144 4.38 17.73 -12.80
N LYS A 145 4.88 18.49 -13.77
CA LYS A 145 4.18 18.79 -15.04
C LYS A 145 3.95 17.51 -15.86
N VAL A 146 4.98 16.68 -16.04
CA VAL A 146 4.89 15.40 -16.77
C VAL A 146 3.90 14.45 -16.12
N ARG A 147 3.93 14.30 -14.79
CA ARG A 147 2.96 13.54 -14.03
C ARG A 147 1.53 14.04 -14.26
N SER A 148 1.31 15.35 -14.11
CA SER A 148 -0.02 15.94 -14.28
C SER A 148 -0.54 15.78 -15.70
N PHE A 149 0.31 15.98 -16.71
CA PHE A 149 -0.03 15.72 -18.11
C PHE A 149 -0.44 14.25 -18.31
N SER A 150 0.35 13.32 -17.79
CA SER A 150 0.08 11.89 -17.90
C SER A 150 -1.26 11.50 -17.26
N ILE A 151 -1.57 12.02 -16.08
CA ILE A 151 -2.85 11.77 -15.37
C ILE A 151 -4.02 12.32 -16.18
N LYS A 152 -3.91 13.56 -16.70
CA LYS A 152 -4.97 14.24 -17.48
C LYS A 152 -5.36 13.52 -18.77
N LYS A 153 -4.51 12.63 -19.29
CA LYS A 153 -4.75 11.84 -20.50
C LYS A 153 -5.44 10.49 -20.20
N SER A 154 -5.88 10.26 -18.99
CA SER A 154 -6.67 9.07 -18.64
C SER A 154 -8.16 9.34 -18.83
N ASP A 155 -8.92 8.33 -19.24
CA ASP A 155 -10.37 8.42 -19.36
C ASP A 155 -11.02 8.34 -17.98
N ILE A 156 -10.54 7.41 -17.14
CA ILE A 156 -10.98 7.28 -15.75
C ILE A 156 -9.76 7.16 -14.85
N VAL A 157 -9.82 7.81 -13.71
CA VAL A 157 -8.87 7.61 -12.60
C VAL A 157 -9.56 6.88 -11.46
N VAL A 158 -8.90 5.84 -10.95
CA VAL A 158 -9.30 5.13 -9.73
C VAL A 158 -8.30 5.45 -8.63
N THR A 159 -8.80 5.77 -7.46
CA THR A 159 -7.99 6.08 -6.27
C THR A 159 -8.60 5.44 -5.02
N PRO A 160 -7.79 5.04 -4.01
CA PRO A 160 -8.31 4.36 -2.84
C PRO A 160 -8.93 5.28 -1.79
N SER A 161 -8.77 6.62 -1.91
CA SER A 161 -9.21 7.53 -0.85
C SER A 161 -9.73 8.88 -1.36
N GLN A 162 -10.52 9.55 -0.51
CA GLN A 162 -11.00 10.90 -0.79
C GLN A 162 -9.86 11.92 -0.82
N HIS A 163 -8.84 11.76 0.02
CA HIS A 163 -7.65 12.62 0.03
C HIS A 163 -6.93 12.60 -1.33
N LEU A 164 -6.67 11.41 -1.87
CA LEU A 164 -6.06 11.27 -3.20
C LEU A 164 -6.98 11.75 -4.32
N LYS A 165 -8.30 11.61 -4.20
CA LYS A 165 -9.26 12.20 -5.16
C LYS A 165 -9.11 13.72 -5.19
N ASN A 166 -9.04 14.38 -4.02
CA ASN A 166 -8.85 15.81 -3.93
C ASN A 166 -7.50 16.25 -4.55
N PHE A 167 -6.43 15.49 -4.29
CA PHE A 167 -5.15 15.70 -4.93
C PHE A 167 -5.26 15.67 -6.47
N ILE A 168 -5.93 14.66 -7.04
CA ILE A 168 -6.09 14.51 -8.50
C ILE A 168 -6.92 15.65 -9.09
N LEU A 169 -7.98 16.09 -8.39
CA LEU A 169 -8.78 17.25 -8.78
C LEU A 169 -7.93 18.53 -8.79
N ASN A 170 -7.07 18.73 -7.79
CA ASN A 170 -6.17 19.88 -7.70
C ASN A 170 -5.10 19.90 -8.81
N LEU A 171 -4.79 18.75 -9.43
CA LEU A 171 -3.97 18.70 -10.63
C LEU A 171 -4.72 19.20 -11.88
N GLY A 172 -6.02 19.46 -11.77
CA GLY A 172 -6.89 19.89 -12.88
C GLY A 172 -7.35 18.73 -13.77
N PHE A 173 -7.53 17.53 -13.22
CA PHE A 173 -8.16 16.42 -13.91
C PHE A 173 -9.68 16.68 -13.98
N LYS A 174 -10.28 16.49 -15.14
CA LYS A 174 -11.69 16.84 -15.41
C LYS A 174 -12.59 15.64 -15.68
N ASN A 175 -11.99 14.49 -15.98
CA ASN A 175 -12.73 13.29 -16.28
C ASN A 175 -13.16 12.58 -14.97
N LYS A 176 -13.75 11.41 -15.09
CA LYS A 176 -14.31 10.65 -13.97
C LYS A 176 -13.25 10.14 -13.01
N ILE A 177 -13.46 10.37 -11.72
CA ILE A 177 -12.65 9.79 -10.62
C ILE A 177 -13.54 8.88 -9.80
N GLU A 178 -13.17 7.61 -9.72
CA GLU A 178 -13.83 6.62 -8.86
C GLU A 178 -12.97 6.37 -7.62
N ILE A 179 -13.62 6.32 -6.47
CA ILE A 179 -12.97 5.87 -5.23
C ILE A 179 -13.26 4.39 -5.10
N ILE A 180 -12.22 3.57 -5.27
CA ILE A 180 -12.27 2.13 -5.02
C ILE A 180 -11.15 1.80 -4.06
N ASN A 181 -11.49 1.53 -2.83
CA ASN A 181 -10.55 1.17 -1.78
C ASN A 181 -9.77 -0.09 -2.15
N ASN A 182 -8.52 -0.17 -1.72
CA ASN A 182 -7.81 -1.43 -1.79
C ASN A 182 -8.39 -2.36 -0.75
N GLY A 183 -8.99 -3.45 -1.19
CA GLY A 183 -9.55 -4.44 -0.29
C GLY A 183 -8.47 -5.28 0.39
N VAL A 184 -8.82 -5.82 1.54
CA VAL A 184 -8.04 -6.83 2.27
C VAL A 184 -8.84 -8.12 2.38
N PHE A 185 -8.12 -9.22 2.54
CA PHE A 185 -8.74 -10.51 2.82
C PHE A 185 -9.30 -10.50 4.26
N ILE A 186 -10.48 -11.06 4.44
CA ILE A 186 -11.09 -11.23 5.76
C ILE A 186 -10.92 -12.70 6.15
N PRO A 187 -10.11 -13.02 7.17
CA PRO A 187 -9.93 -14.39 7.60
C PRO A 187 -11.20 -14.93 8.25
N GLU A 188 -11.49 -16.21 8.00
CA GLU A 188 -12.58 -16.93 8.66
C GLU A 188 -12.21 -17.30 10.10
N GLU A 189 -10.93 -17.51 10.35
CA GLU A 189 -10.41 -17.86 11.66
C GLU A 189 -10.50 -16.68 12.63
N ASN A 190 -10.80 -17.00 13.89
CA ASN A 190 -10.77 -16.02 14.96
C ASN A 190 -9.37 -15.92 15.54
N THR A 191 -8.94 -14.71 15.79
CA THR A 191 -7.66 -14.42 16.45
C THR A 191 -7.74 -14.77 17.93
N ASN A 192 -6.70 -15.37 18.46
CA ASN A 192 -6.58 -15.68 19.88
C ASN A 192 -5.95 -14.49 20.63
N ILE A 193 -6.74 -13.45 20.88
CA ILE A 193 -6.24 -12.21 21.46
C ILE A 193 -6.23 -12.29 22.98
N PHE A 194 -5.10 -11.96 23.60
CA PHE A 194 -4.91 -11.96 25.07
C PHE A 194 -5.25 -13.30 25.77
N THR A 195 -5.11 -14.42 25.09
CA THR A 195 -5.38 -15.74 25.65
C THR A 195 -4.27 -16.27 26.55
N ASN A 196 -3.05 -15.74 26.42
CA ASN A 196 -1.86 -16.08 27.16
C ASN A 196 -1.42 -14.96 28.09
N ASP A 197 -0.52 -15.26 29.02
CA ASP A 197 0.14 -14.23 29.84
C ASP A 197 1.09 -13.37 29.02
N GLN A 198 1.66 -13.90 27.93
CA GLN A 198 2.51 -13.16 27.01
C GLN A 198 1.67 -12.28 26.09
N ILE A 199 2.17 -11.08 25.82
CA ILE A 199 1.55 -10.08 24.94
C ILE A 199 2.40 -9.95 23.68
N ASN A 200 1.84 -10.32 22.55
CA ASN A 200 2.49 -10.23 21.24
C ASN A 200 2.12 -8.94 20.54
N ILE A 201 3.05 -8.02 20.44
CA ILE A 201 2.90 -6.76 19.70
C ILE A 201 3.52 -6.92 18.31
N THR A 202 2.78 -6.54 17.27
CA THR A 202 3.23 -6.73 15.89
C THR A 202 3.30 -5.42 15.12
N ILE A 203 4.36 -5.28 14.32
CA ILE A 203 4.57 -4.20 13.35
C ILE A 203 4.81 -4.84 11.98
N VAL A 204 4.09 -4.39 10.96
CA VAL A 204 4.32 -4.78 9.57
C VAL A 204 4.56 -3.53 8.74
N SER A 205 5.80 -3.25 8.36
CA SER A 205 6.11 -2.06 7.56
C SER A 205 7.49 -2.12 6.89
N ARG A 206 7.70 -1.20 5.94
CA ARG A 206 9.05 -0.91 5.48
C ARG A 206 9.83 -0.18 6.58
N LEU A 207 11.08 -0.60 6.85
CA LEU A 207 11.91 -0.04 7.92
C LEU A 207 12.58 1.26 7.46
N VAL A 208 11.84 2.37 7.60
CA VAL A 208 12.24 3.74 7.21
C VAL A 208 11.87 4.75 8.30
N SER A 209 12.56 5.88 8.37
CA SER A 209 12.51 6.84 9.49
C SER A 209 11.10 7.35 9.85
N HIS A 210 10.27 7.62 8.83
CA HIS A 210 8.92 8.13 9.08
C HIS A 210 7.95 7.10 9.70
N LYS A 211 8.37 5.83 9.84
CA LYS A 211 7.60 4.79 10.55
C LYS A 211 7.83 4.77 12.06
N ASN A 212 8.81 5.53 12.56
CA ASN A 212 9.13 5.70 13.99
C ASN A 212 9.33 4.39 14.78
N ILE A 213 9.83 3.32 14.14
CA ILE A 213 10.01 2.00 14.78
C ILE A 213 10.99 2.09 15.95
N GLU A 214 12.02 2.93 15.84
CA GLU A 214 12.93 3.23 16.94
C GLU A 214 12.19 3.67 18.22
N LYS A 215 11.18 4.53 18.09
CA LYS A 215 10.39 5.01 19.23
C LYS A 215 9.55 3.90 19.85
N ILE A 216 9.07 2.95 19.04
CA ILE A 216 8.33 1.79 19.53
C ILE A 216 9.28 0.88 20.32
N ILE A 217 10.46 0.54 19.78
CA ILE A 217 11.48 -0.27 20.48
C ILE A 217 11.83 0.37 21.83
N LYS A 218 12.07 1.68 21.87
CA LYS A 218 12.36 2.40 23.11
C LYS A 218 11.20 2.40 24.11
N ALA A 219 9.95 2.47 23.63
CA ALA A 219 8.78 2.38 24.50
C ALA A 219 8.64 1.00 25.12
N ILE A 220 8.87 -0.06 24.35
CA ILE A 220 8.88 -1.47 24.85
C ILE A 220 10.03 -1.65 25.85
N SER A 221 11.21 -1.12 25.58
CA SER A 221 12.34 -1.15 26.53
C SER A 221 11.99 -0.47 27.86
N ASP A 222 11.30 0.68 27.81
CA ASP A 222 10.88 1.43 29.02
C ASP A 222 9.71 0.74 29.78
N LEU A 223 8.93 -0.13 29.13
CA LEU A 223 7.95 -0.99 29.81
C LEU A 223 8.64 -2.09 30.64
N ASN A 224 9.79 -2.53 30.21
CA ASN A 224 10.66 -3.49 30.92
C ASN A 224 9.89 -4.73 31.43
N SER A 225 9.01 -5.29 30.60
CA SER A 225 8.21 -6.46 30.94
C SER A 225 8.68 -7.68 30.13
N PRO A 226 9.07 -8.78 30.78
CA PRO A 226 9.47 -10.01 30.08
C PRO A 226 8.27 -10.71 29.40
N LEU A 227 7.05 -10.26 29.66
CA LEU A 227 5.84 -10.81 29.05
C LEU A 227 5.50 -10.17 27.71
N ILE A 228 6.21 -9.12 27.29
CA ILE A 228 5.94 -8.41 26.03
C ILE A 228 6.93 -8.84 24.97
N ASN A 229 6.41 -9.43 23.90
CA ASN A 229 7.13 -9.72 22.66
C ASN A 229 6.85 -8.66 21.61
N LEU A 230 7.87 -8.21 20.87
CA LEU A 230 7.74 -7.30 19.75
C LEU A 230 8.16 -7.98 18.45
N ASN A 231 7.22 -8.26 17.58
CA ASN A 231 7.44 -8.82 16.26
C ASN A 231 7.54 -7.69 15.22
N ILE A 232 8.71 -7.54 14.59
CA ILE A 232 8.98 -6.55 13.56
C ILE A 232 9.11 -7.25 12.21
N ILE A 233 8.10 -7.08 11.35
CA ILE A 233 8.04 -7.68 10.02
C ILE A 233 8.33 -6.60 8.97
N GLY A 234 9.27 -6.87 8.09
CA GLY A 234 9.66 -6.00 6.99
C GLY A 234 11.16 -5.80 6.89
N ASP A 235 11.54 -4.97 5.93
CA ASP A 235 12.93 -4.66 5.60
C ASP A 235 13.06 -3.18 5.19
N GLY A 236 14.25 -2.64 5.28
CA GLY A 236 14.51 -1.26 4.87
C GLY A 236 15.87 -0.74 5.32
N PRO A 237 16.20 0.48 4.90
CA PRO A 237 17.52 1.07 5.17
C PRO A 237 17.86 1.23 6.65
N GLU A 238 16.85 1.25 7.55
CA GLU A 238 17.07 1.40 9.00
C GLU A 238 17.25 0.08 9.74
N LEU A 239 17.15 -1.09 9.07
CA LEU A 239 17.22 -2.41 9.73
C LEU A 239 18.44 -2.53 10.66
N ASN A 240 19.64 -2.24 10.17
CA ASN A 240 20.87 -2.37 10.97
C ASN A 240 20.89 -1.44 12.19
N GLN A 241 20.36 -0.22 12.05
CA GLN A 241 20.26 0.74 13.15
C GLN A 241 19.23 0.28 14.20
N LEU A 242 18.07 -0.19 13.76
CA LEU A 242 17.02 -0.69 14.64
C LEU A 242 17.45 -1.93 15.42
N GLN A 243 18.19 -2.85 14.78
CA GLN A 243 18.78 -3.99 15.45
C GLN A 243 19.81 -3.59 16.53
N LYS A 244 20.65 -2.57 16.27
CA LYS A 244 21.56 -2.05 17.31
C LYS A 244 20.78 -1.49 18.51
N ILE A 245 19.74 -0.70 18.26
CA ILE A 245 18.89 -0.13 19.32
C ILE A 245 18.21 -1.23 20.12
N SER A 246 17.75 -2.30 19.46
CA SER A 246 17.11 -3.43 20.17
C SER A 246 18.06 -4.19 21.09
N LEU A 247 19.36 -4.30 20.74
CA LEU A 247 20.38 -4.92 21.60
C LEU A 247 20.63 -4.12 22.89
N GLU A 248 20.38 -2.82 22.88
CA GLU A 248 20.47 -1.94 24.05
C GLU A 248 19.17 -1.93 24.88
N SER A 249 18.12 -2.59 24.41
CA SER A 249 16.82 -2.66 25.08
C SER A 249 16.83 -3.62 26.28
N ASN A 250 16.08 -3.27 27.34
CA ASN A 250 15.83 -4.17 28.46
C ASN A 250 15.06 -5.44 28.04
N ASN A 251 14.34 -5.39 26.90
CA ASN A 251 13.58 -6.50 26.34
C ASN A 251 14.24 -7.11 25.09
N LYS A 252 15.57 -7.03 24.95
CA LYS A 252 16.30 -7.43 23.74
C LYS A 252 15.97 -8.84 23.25
N ASP A 253 15.78 -9.78 24.15
CA ASP A 253 15.52 -11.19 23.83
C ASP A 253 14.08 -11.44 23.34
N ASN A 254 13.18 -10.47 23.55
CA ASN A 254 11.78 -10.50 23.14
C ASN A 254 11.48 -9.59 21.92
N ILE A 255 12.50 -8.97 21.31
CA ILE A 255 12.38 -8.17 20.10
C ILE A 255 12.88 -8.97 18.91
N ILE A 256 11.95 -9.38 18.02
CA ILE A 256 12.21 -10.29 16.92
C ILE A 256 12.08 -9.57 15.60
N PHE A 257 13.14 -9.54 14.80
CA PHE A 257 13.14 -9.05 13.42
C PHE A 257 12.96 -10.23 12.47
N HIS A 258 11.78 -10.35 11.88
CA HIS A 258 11.45 -11.45 10.96
C HIS A 258 11.95 -11.22 9.54
N GLY A 259 12.38 -9.99 9.20
CA GLY A 259 12.69 -9.65 7.82
C GLY A 259 11.44 -9.63 6.93
N LYS A 260 11.63 -9.92 5.65
CA LYS A 260 10.51 -10.04 4.70
C LYS A 260 9.88 -11.41 4.81
N LEU A 261 8.60 -11.47 5.08
CA LEU A 261 7.80 -12.68 5.13
C LEU A 261 6.84 -12.75 3.94
N ASN A 262 6.45 -13.95 3.56
CA ASN A 262 5.35 -14.21 2.63
C ASN A 262 3.98 -14.02 3.32
N ARG A 263 2.89 -14.16 2.56
CA ARG A 263 1.54 -13.90 3.09
C ARG A 263 1.16 -14.85 4.21
N ASP A 264 1.37 -16.14 4.02
CA ASP A 264 0.96 -17.18 4.97
C ASP A 264 1.72 -17.03 6.31
N GLU A 265 3.00 -16.63 6.25
CA GLU A 265 3.82 -16.35 7.44
C GLU A 265 3.31 -15.12 8.19
N ILE A 266 2.90 -14.06 7.47
CA ILE A 266 2.31 -12.86 8.09
C ILE A 266 0.97 -13.20 8.73
N ASP A 267 0.12 -13.98 8.05
CA ASP A 267 -1.18 -14.41 8.55
C ASP A 267 -1.04 -15.20 9.85
N HIS A 268 -0.05 -16.12 9.91
CA HIS A 268 0.26 -16.86 11.14
C HIS A 268 0.66 -15.94 12.30
N ILE A 269 1.45 -14.87 12.04
CA ILE A 269 1.81 -13.91 13.09
C ILE A 269 0.61 -13.08 13.51
N PHE A 270 -0.25 -12.65 12.58
CA PHE A 270 -1.45 -11.90 12.92
C PHE A 270 -2.44 -12.73 13.78
N LEU A 271 -2.61 -14.02 13.49
CA LEU A 271 -3.45 -14.92 14.29
C LEU A 271 -3.00 -15.03 15.75
N ASN A 272 -1.73 -14.76 16.03
CA ASN A 272 -1.13 -14.82 17.36
C ASN A 272 -0.76 -13.43 17.92
N SER A 273 -1.27 -12.36 17.34
CA SER A 273 -0.97 -10.99 17.75
C SER A 273 -2.05 -10.43 18.66
N ASP A 274 -1.66 -9.79 19.75
CA ASP A 274 -2.56 -9.14 20.71
C ASP A 274 -2.74 -7.66 20.42
N ILE A 275 -1.69 -7.00 19.87
CA ILE A 275 -1.70 -5.56 19.55
C ILE A 275 -0.94 -5.36 18.25
N TYR A 276 -1.52 -4.57 17.34
CA TYR A 276 -0.81 -4.05 16.16
C TYR A 276 -0.46 -2.58 16.35
N ILE A 277 0.78 -2.18 16.04
CA ILE A 277 1.22 -0.78 16.18
C ILE A 277 1.71 -0.22 14.85
N GLN A 278 1.24 1.00 14.54
CA GLN A 278 1.69 1.80 13.41
C GLN A 278 1.90 3.27 13.83
N ALA A 279 3.14 3.67 14.08
CA ALA A 279 3.50 5.00 14.59
C ALA A 279 4.00 5.95 13.47
N SER A 280 3.43 5.86 12.29
CA SER A 280 3.90 6.58 11.09
C SER A 280 3.66 8.09 11.16
N ASN A 281 4.57 8.89 10.62
CA ASN A 281 4.35 10.31 10.40
C ASN A 281 3.56 10.61 9.12
N TYR A 282 3.46 9.64 8.22
CA TYR A 282 2.71 9.73 6.96
C TYR A 282 2.23 8.35 6.52
N GLU A 283 0.97 8.30 6.09
CA GLU A 283 0.34 7.18 5.37
C GLU A 283 -0.61 7.72 4.30
N GLY A 284 -0.76 6.96 3.21
CA GLY A 284 -1.90 7.12 2.31
C GLY A 284 -3.08 6.30 2.83
N LEU A 285 -3.32 5.13 2.24
CA LEU A 285 -4.16 4.09 2.81
C LEU A 285 -3.25 3.03 3.47
N PRO A 286 -3.29 2.86 4.79
CA PRO A 286 -2.36 1.98 5.51
C PRO A 286 -2.79 0.50 5.41
N HIS A 287 -2.33 -0.21 4.37
CA HIS A 287 -2.73 -1.60 4.09
C HIS A 287 -2.51 -2.54 5.28
N SER A 288 -1.34 -2.48 5.92
CA SER A 288 -1.03 -3.35 7.05
C SER A 288 -1.92 -3.10 8.27
N LEU A 289 -2.40 -1.86 8.46
CA LEU A 289 -3.42 -1.55 9.47
C LEU A 289 -4.76 -2.22 9.13
N LEU A 290 -5.21 -2.11 7.86
CA LEU A 290 -6.44 -2.76 7.42
C LEU A 290 -6.34 -4.28 7.55
N GLU A 291 -5.19 -4.85 7.22
CA GLU A 291 -4.91 -6.27 7.40
C GLU A 291 -4.97 -6.68 8.88
N ALA A 292 -4.29 -5.98 9.78
CA ALA A 292 -4.37 -6.27 11.21
C ALA A 292 -5.81 -6.17 11.75
N MET A 293 -6.54 -5.12 11.36
CA MET A 293 -7.94 -4.95 11.74
C MET A 293 -8.85 -6.06 11.18
N SER A 294 -8.55 -6.62 9.99
CA SER A 294 -9.33 -7.73 9.43
C SER A 294 -9.25 -9.02 10.26
N TYR A 295 -8.21 -9.16 11.07
CA TYR A 295 -8.05 -10.22 12.06
C TYR A 295 -8.75 -9.90 13.41
N GLY A 296 -9.30 -8.70 13.58
CA GLY A 296 -9.87 -8.26 14.85
C GLY A 296 -8.84 -7.86 15.90
N ILE A 297 -7.57 -7.68 15.50
CA ILE A 297 -6.49 -7.28 16.41
C ILE A 297 -6.72 -5.84 16.88
N PRO A 298 -6.66 -5.53 18.18
CA PRO A 298 -6.60 -4.18 18.70
C PRO A 298 -5.45 -3.40 18.08
N VAL A 299 -5.74 -2.24 17.49
CA VAL A 299 -4.74 -1.45 16.76
C VAL A 299 -4.44 -0.14 17.47
N LEU A 300 -3.17 0.26 17.46
CA LEU A 300 -2.67 1.53 17.95
C LEU A 300 -1.97 2.26 16.80
N CYS A 301 -2.52 3.38 16.32
CA CYS A 301 -1.87 4.10 15.23
C CYS A 301 -1.96 5.63 15.34
N THR A 302 -1.10 6.31 14.60
CA THR A 302 -1.14 7.77 14.43
C THR A 302 -2.30 8.19 13.54
N PRO A 303 -2.94 9.36 13.77
CA PRO A 303 -4.09 9.85 13.00
C PRO A 303 -3.68 10.48 11.66
N VAL A 304 -2.79 9.83 10.90
CA VAL A 304 -2.30 10.32 9.60
C VAL A 304 -2.99 9.63 8.43
N GLY A 305 -3.15 10.33 7.32
CA GLY A 305 -3.87 9.83 6.16
C GLY A 305 -5.30 9.42 6.52
N GLU A 306 -5.71 8.23 6.11
CA GLU A 306 -7.04 7.67 6.38
C GLU A 306 -7.17 7.02 7.78
N CYS A 307 -6.08 6.93 8.57
CA CYS A 307 -6.09 6.22 9.86
C CYS A 307 -7.16 6.73 10.82
N LYS A 308 -7.34 8.06 10.92
CA LYS A 308 -8.33 8.66 11.82
C LYS A 308 -9.76 8.24 11.46
N GLU A 309 -10.09 8.24 10.18
CA GLU A 309 -11.41 7.82 9.69
C GLU A 309 -11.62 6.32 9.90
N ILE A 310 -10.59 5.51 9.62
CA ILE A 310 -10.61 4.05 9.83
C ILE A 310 -10.86 3.74 11.31
N LEU A 311 -10.21 4.43 12.25
CA LEU A 311 -10.38 4.20 13.69
C LEU A 311 -11.66 4.81 14.28
N GLY A 312 -12.35 5.71 13.57
CA GLY A 312 -13.63 6.27 14.01
C GLY A 312 -13.57 6.97 15.36
N ASN A 313 -12.59 7.87 15.57
CA ASN A 313 -12.36 8.55 16.85
C ASN A 313 -12.18 7.58 18.05
N GLU A 314 -11.34 6.55 17.88
CA GLU A 314 -11.03 5.50 18.86
C GLU A 314 -12.16 4.49 19.14
N ASP A 315 -13.20 4.47 18.34
CA ASP A 315 -14.22 3.43 18.46
C ASP A 315 -13.71 2.04 18.02
N ARG A 316 -12.79 2.00 17.06
CA ARG A 316 -12.27 0.79 16.41
C ARG A 316 -10.77 0.58 16.61
N GLY A 317 -10.17 1.25 17.59
CA GLY A 317 -8.73 1.18 17.89
C GLY A 317 -8.29 2.31 18.81
N TYR A 318 -6.99 2.59 18.85
CA TYR A 318 -6.39 3.60 19.70
C TYR A 318 -5.55 4.56 18.87
N ILE A 319 -5.57 5.85 19.25
CA ILE A 319 -4.86 6.92 18.53
C ILE A 319 -3.62 7.34 19.32
N LEU A 320 -2.49 7.41 18.62
CA LEU A 320 -1.24 8.02 19.11
C LEU A 320 -1.24 9.52 18.84
N ASP A 321 -0.83 10.31 19.82
CA ASP A 321 -0.68 11.75 19.62
C ASP A 321 0.50 12.09 18.69
N LEU A 322 0.39 13.20 18.00
CA LEU A 322 1.48 13.79 17.22
C LEU A 322 2.03 15.04 17.94
N PRO A 323 3.34 15.23 17.96
CA PRO A 323 4.38 14.36 17.39
C PRO A 323 4.56 13.07 18.20
N VAL A 324 4.79 11.95 17.49
CA VAL A 324 4.99 10.62 18.13
C VAL A 324 6.11 10.69 19.16
N SER A 325 5.84 10.19 20.38
CA SER A 325 6.83 10.04 21.44
C SER A 325 6.81 8.64 22.04
N LYS A 326 7.97 8.19 22.57
CA LYS A 326 8.05 6.89 23.26
C LYS A 326 7.13 6.83 24.48
N ASN A 327 6.97 7.95 25.20
CA ASN A 327 6.13 8.01 26.39
C ASN A 327 4.64 7.84 26.06
N ASN A 328 4.17 8.46 24.96
CA ASN A 328 2.80 8.28 24.50
C ASN A 328 2.56 6.84 24.05
N ILE A 329 3.49 6.25 23.28
CA ILE A 329 3.41 4.83 22.88
C ILE A 329 3.34 3.92 24.12
N LYS A 330 4.25 4.12 25.10
CA LYS A 330 4.29 3.35 26.36
C LYS A 330 2.96 3.45 27.12
N SER A 331 2.44 4.67 27.28
CA SER A 331 1.17 4.92 28.00
C SER A 331 0.00 4.19 27.33
N LYS A 332 -0.10 4.29 26.00
CA LYS A 332 -1.18 3.64 25.23
C LYS A 332 -1.08 2.11 25.24
N ILE A 333 0.12 1.54 25.17
CA ILE A 333 0.31 0.09 25.33
C ILE A 333 -0.15 -0.35 26.73
N SER A 334 0.22 0.39 27.79
CA SER A 334 -0.20 0.07 29.16
C SER A 334 -1.71 0.17 29.35
N GLU A 335 -2.37 1.15 28.72
CA GLU A 335 -3.83 1.30 28.65
C GLU A 335 -4.48 0.06 28.02
N ILE A 336 -4.01 -0.34 26.83
CA ILE A 336 -4.54 -1.50 26.09
C ILE A 336 -4.41 -2.80 26.91
N ILE A 337 -3.25 -3.02 27.51
CA ILE A 337 -2.97 -4.21 28.33
C ILE A 337 -3.81 -4.21 29.61
N GLY A 338 -4.05 -3.04 30.21
CA GLY A 338 -4.87 -2.87 31.42
C GLY A 338 -6.37 -3.07 31.18
N GLU A 339 -6.82 -2.88 29.94
CA GLU A 339 -8.24 -2.88 29.56
C GLU A 339 -8.54 -3.88 28.43
N LYS A 340 -8.06 -5.14 28.56
CA LYS A 340 -8.13 -6.19 27.52
C LYS A 340 -9.52 -6.38 26.92
N ASP A 341 -10.58 -6.36 27.73
CA ASP A 341 -11.95 -6.53 27.26
C ASP A 341 -12.43 -5.36 26.36
N ILE A 342 -12.01 -4.14 26.69
CA ILE A 342 -12.29 -2.97 25.87
C ILE A 342 -11.50 -3.04 24.57
N ALA A 343 -10.24 -3.44 24.65
CA ALA A 343 -9.39 -3.61 23.48
C ALA A 343 -9.95 -4.64 22.50
N ASN A 344 -10.40 -5.80 23.01
CA ASN A 344 -11.03 -6.85 22.21
C ASN A 344 -12.30 -6.31 21.48
N LYS A 345 -13.18 -5.62 22.21
CA LYS A 345 -14.38 -5.01 21.60
C LYS A 345 -14.05 -4.00 20.51
N LYS A 346 -12.99 -3.21 20.69
CA LYS A 346 -12.52 -2.29 19.65
C LYS A 346 -11.98 -3.05 18.43
N GLY A 347 -11.26 -4.14 18.65
CA GLY A 347 -10.76 -5.03 17.59
C GLY A 347 -11.91 -5.66 16.78
N GLU A 348 -12.94 -6.21 17.46
CA GLU A 348 -14.13 -6.76 16.80
C GLU A 348 -14.86 -5.72 15.94
N ARG A 349 -15.14 -4.52 16.49
CA ARG A 349 -15.74 -3.43 15.72
C ARG A 349 -14.86 -3.00 14.54
N GLY A 350 -13.54 -3.07 14.71
CA GLY A 350 -12.58 -2.88 13.63
C GLY A 350 -12.74 -3.90 12.52
N LYS A 351 -12.81 -5.21 12.86
CA LYS A 351 -13.01 -6.32 11.91
C LYS A 351 -14.32 -6.15 11.13
N ASP A 352 -15.41 -5.84 11.81
CA ASP A 352 -16.72 -5.62 11.18
C ASP A 352 -16.68 -4.47 10.18
N PHE A 353 -16.07 -3.34 10.55
CA PHE A 353 -15.91 -2.19 9.68
C PHE A 353 -15.05 -2.50 8.45
N ILE A 354 -13.95 -3.26 8.62
CA ILE A 354 -13.10 -3.67 7.51
C ILE A 354 -13.85 -4.63 6.58
N ASN A 355 -14.61 -5.57 7.13
CA ASN A 355 -15.42 -6.49 6.33
C ASN A 355 -16.48 -5.74 5.51
N GLU A 356 -17.12 -4.74 6.07
CA GLU A 356 -18.12 -3.94 5.35
C GLU A 356 -17.48 -3.08 4.25
N LYS A 357 -16.41 -2.32 4.56
CA LYS A 357 -15.91 -1.27 3.68
C LYS A 357 -14.68 -1.62 2.86
N TYR A 358 -13.86 -2.53 3.35
CA TYR A 358 -12.55 -2.85 2.76
C TYR A 358 -12.39 -4.31 2.37
N ASN A 359 -13.49 -5.07 2.26
CA ASN A 359 -13.46 -6.44 1.77
C ASN A 359 -12.95 -6.50 0.32
N LEU A 360 -12.02 -7.41 0.06
CA LEU A 360 -11.36 -7.54 -1.25
C LEU A 360 -12.35 -7.85 -2.39
N THR A 361 -13.30 -8.75 -2.12
CA THR A 361 -14.34 -9.13 -3.11
C THR A 361 -15.20 -7.93 -3.49
N ASN A 362 -15.61 -7.12 -2.52
CA ASN A 362 -16.37 -5.90 -2.78
C ASN A 362 -15.58 -4.89 -3.63
N SER A 363 -14.28 -4.73 -3.34
CA SER A 363 -13.40 -3.89 -4.15
C SER A 363 -13.32 -4.38 -5.59
N PHE A 364 -13.17 -5.67 -5.82
CA PHE A 364 -13.11 -6.25 -7.16
C PHE A 364 -14.43 -6.14 -7.91
N ASN A 365 -15.58 -6.29 -7.24
CA ASN A 365 -16.89 -6.04 -7.82
C ASN A 365 -17.07 -4.59 -8.30
N LEU A 366 -16.52 -3.61 -7.58
CA LEU A 366 -16.53 -2.22 -8.04
C LEU A 366 -15.67 -2.03 -9.31
N TYR A 367 -14.52 -2.68 -9.39
CA TYR A 367 -13.73 -2.70 -10.65
C TYR A 367 -14.48 -3.39 -11.79
N LYS A 368 -15.12 -4.53 -11.55
CA LYS A 368 -15.98 -5.23 -12.53
C LYS A 368 -17.02 -4.25 -13.10
N ASN A 369 -17.79 -3.59 -12.23
CA ASN A 369 -18.81 -2.64 -12.64
C ASN A 369 -18.24 -1.45 -13.42
N LEU A 370 -17.04 -0.99 -13.06
CA LEU A 370 -16.35 0.09 -13.78
C LEU A 370 -15.97 -0.34 -15.21
N PHE A 371 -15.38 -1.53 -15.36
CA PHE A 371 -14.97 -2.05 -16.66
C PHE A 371 -16.18 -2.32 -17.56
N THR A 372 -17.27 -2.90 -17.02
CA THR A 372 -18.50 -3.17 -17.77
C THR A 372 -19.14 -1.88 -18.30
N ARG A 373 -19.25 -0.84 -17.47
CA ARG A 373 -19.79 0.47 -17.89
C ARG A 373 -19.01 1.10 -19.03
N LEU A 374 -17.68 1.01 -19.01
CA LEU A 374 -16.85 1.55 -20.09
C LEU A 374 -17.09 0.87 -21.44
N LEU A 375 -17.42 -0.42 -21.42
CA LEU A 375 -17.78 -1.15 -22.64
C LEU A 375 -19.14 -0.75 -23.17
N GLU A 376 -20.13 -0.55 -22.27
CA GLU A 376 -21.48 -0.13 -22.66
C GLU A 376 -21.51 1.28 -23.23
N GLU A 377 -20.62 2.18 -22.81
CA GLU A 377 -20.48 3.52 -23.36
C GLU A 377 -19.82 3.56 -24.75
N GLU A 378 -19.13 2.48 -25.16
CA GLU A 378 -18.55 2.36 -26.51
C GLU A 378 -19.58 1.87 -27.57
N TYR A 379 -20.68 1.28 -27.13
CA TYR A 379 -21.73 0.74 -28.03
C TYR A 379 -22.95 1.68 -28.15
N LYS A 380 -22.91 2.84 -27.50
CA LYS A 380 -23.88 3.95 -27.65
C LYS A 380 -23.26 5.11 -28.44
#